data_d91a1f45a22d7c4c0f7ccebdf556432a
#
_entry.id   d91a1f45a22d7c4c0f7ccebdf556432a
#
_cell.length_a   1.000
_cell.length_b   1.000
_cell.length_c   1.000
_cell.angle_alpha   90.00
_cell.angle_beta   90.00
_cell.angle_gamma   90.00
#
_symmetry.space_group_name_H-M   'P 1'
#
loop_
_entity.id
_entity.type
_entity.pdbx_description
1 polymer ?
#
loop_
_entity_poly.entity_id
_entity_poly.type
_entity_poly.pdbx_seq_one_letter_code
_entity_poly.pdbx_strand_id
1 'polypeptide(L)'
;MKSKQNKWVNAAIPALLLHCSIGTVYCWSIFSQEIADYIGFSKGATEWAFSFAIFFLGMSAAFLGNIVEKDIHKSSLIASICFACGMAGTGFFIYYGGTHQHSPLALIGIYICYGFIMGVGLGTGYLSPVKTLMLWFEDRKGLATGRAVVGFGAAKAIA
;
A
#
# COMPACT_ATOMS: atom_id res chain seq x y z
N MET A 1 34.52 -2.66 -18.06
CA MET A 1 33.64 -1.48 -18.27
C MET A 1 32.37 -1.65 -17.50
N LYS A 2 32.20 -0.99 -16.33
CA LYS A 2 30.91 -0.92 -15.65
C LYS A 2 30.01 -0.03 -16.50
N SER A 3 29.00 -0.60 -17.13
CA SER A 3 27.93 0.15 -17.79
C SER A 3 27.45 1.21 -16.79
N LYS A 4 27.46 2.49 -17.19
CA LYS A 4 26.84 3.57 -16.43
C LYS A 4 25.33 3.31 -16.40
N GLN A 5 24.89 2.52 -15.45
CA GLN A 5 23.46 2.27 -15.25
C GLN A 5 22.79 3.63 -14.98
N ASN A 6 21.77 3.93 -15.77
CA ASN A 6 21.05 5.18 -15.63
C ASN A 6 20.21 5.10 -14.35
N LYS A 7 20.65 5.84 -13.31
CA LYS A 7 20.00 5.88 -11.98
C LYS A 7 18.52 6.22 -12.08
N TRP A 8 18.13 6.99 -13.07
CA TRP A 8 16.74 7.39 -13.27
C TRP A 8 15.86 6.24 -13.75
N VAL A 9 16.34 5.50 -14.74
CA VAL A 9 15.57 4.39 -15.32
C VAL A 9 15.53 3.19 -14.39
N ASN A 10 16.66 2.89 -13.73
CA ASN A 10 16.79 1.64 -12.95
C ASN A 10 16.35 1.78 -11.48
N ALA A 11 16.26 2.98 -10.95
CA ALA A 11 15.86 3.20 -9.56
C ALA A 11 14.69 4.17 -9.41
N ALA A 12 14.75 5.36 -10.01
CA ALA A 12 13.75 6.39 -9.75
C ALA A 12 12.39 6.07 -10.37
N ILE A 13 12.33 5.63 -11.62
CA ILE A 13 11.06 5.29 -12.28
C ILE A 13 10.37 4.10 -11.61
N PRO A 14 11.03 2.93 -11.39
CA PRO A 14 10.40 1.82 -10.68
C PRO A 14 9.93 2.18 -9.27
N ALA A 15 10.71 2.97 -8.53
CA ALA A 15 10.33 3.42 -7.20
C ALA A 15 9.09 4.32 -7.22
N LEU A 16 8.99 5.24 -8.18
CA LEU A 16 7.80 6.08 -8.35
C LEU A 16 6.58 5.27 -8.74
N LEU A 17 6.70 4.34 -9.70
CA LEU A 17 5.59 3.48 -10.12
C LEU A 17 5.06 2.63 -8.96
N LEU A 18 5.96 2.09 -8.14
CA LEU A 18 5.57 1.31 -6.96
C LEU A 18 4.87 2.19 -5.94
N HIS A 19 5.38 3.40 -5.67
CA HIS A 19 4.73 4.34 -4.77
C HIS A 19 3.37 4.80 -5.27
N CYS A 20 3.22 5.06 -6.57
CA CYS A 20 1.92 5.37 -7.16
C CYS A 20 0.94 4.19 -7.01
N SER A 21 1.40 2.95 -7.18
CA SER A 21 0.56 1.77 -7.02
C SER A 21 0.07 1.58 -5.59
N ILE A 22 0.96 1.65 -4.60
CA ILE A 22 0.58 1.50 -3.19
C ILE A 22 -0.17 2.72 -2.63
N GLY A 23 0.04 3.90 -3.22
CA GLY A 23 -0.66 5.14 -2.84
C GLY A 23 -2.16 5.13 -3.18
N THR A 24 -2.62 4.19 -4.01
CA THR A 24 -4.05 3.98 -4.30
C THR A 24 -4.88 3.66 -3.05
N VAL A 25 -4.25 3.30 -1.93
CA VAL A 25 -4.94 3.14 -0.64
C VAL A 25 -5.76 4.39 -0.25
N TYR A 26 -5.31 5.59 -0.64
CA TYR A 26 -6.05 6.82 -0.39
C TYR A 26 -7.32 6.97 -1.21
N CYS A 27 -7.50 6.19 -2.27
CA CYS A 27 -8.73 6.17 -3.07
C CYS A 27 -9.90 5.53 -2.32
N TRP A 28 -9.63 4.81 -1.20
CA TRP A 28 -10.67 4.24 -0.36
C TRP A 28 -11.74 5.25 0.04
N SER A 29 -11.34 6.48 0.36
CA SER A 29 -12.26 7.54 0.76
C SER A 29 -13.27 7.93 -0.34
N ILE A 30 -12.98 7.63 -1.61
CA ILE A 30 -13.87 7.89 -2.75
C ILE A 30 -14.97 6.83 -2.81
N PHE A 31 -14.59 5.56 -2.56
CA PHE A 31 -15.48 4.41 -2.69
C PHE A 31 -16.16 3.99 -1.39
N SER A 32 -15.70 4.52 -0.23
CA SER A 32 -16.16 4.07 1.09
C SER A 32 -17.66 4.21 1.29
N GLN A 33 -18.29 5.24 0.73
CA GLN A 33 -19.74 5.42 0.81
C GLN A 33 -20.47 4.39 -0.02
N GLU A 34 -20.07 4.19 -1.27
CA GLU A 34 -20.69 3.21 -2.18
C GLU A 34 -20.55 1.79 -1.66
N ILE A 35 -19.38 1.46 -1.09
CA ILE A 35 -19.13 0.16 -0.46
C ILE A 35 -20.06 0.00 0.76
N ALA A 36 -20.18 1.02 1.60
CA ALA A 36 -21.06 1.00 2.77
C ALA A 36 -22.51 0.72 2.38
N ASP A 37 -23.02 1.43 1.40
CA ASP A 37 -24.39 1.28 0.90
C ASP A 37 -24.59 -0.11 0.27
N TYR A 38 -23.59 -0.62 -0.45
CA TYR A 38 -23.66 -1.92 -1.10
C TYR A 38 -23.68 -3.09 -0.11
N ILE A 39 -22.90 -3.03 0.97
CA ILE A 39 -22.83 -4.09 1.99
C ILE A 39 -23.85 -3.88 3.15
N GLY A 40 -24.55 -2.74 3.17
CA GLY A 40 -25.59 -2.42 4.17
C GLY A 40 -25.04 -1.93 5.50
N PHE A 41 -23.87 -1.31 5.56
CA PHE A 41 -23.26 -0.76 6.78
C PHE A 41 -23.15 0.76 6.71
N SER A 42 -22.84 1.39 7.84
CA SER A 42 -22.55 2.82 7.87
C SER A 42 -21.19 3.14 7.24
N LYS A 43 -21.07 4.33 6.66
CA LYS A 43 -19.80 4.83 6.13
C LYS A 43 -18.67 4.77 7.19
N GLY A 44 -18.99 5.14 8.44
CA GLY A 44 -18.03 5.07 9.53
C GLY A 44 -17.49 3.67 9.77
N ALA A 45 -18.32 2.63 9.65
CA ALA A 45 -17.87 1.25 9.76
C ALA A 45 -16.88 0.87 8.62
N THR A 46 -17.18 1.28 7.39
CA THR A 46 -16.25 0.97 6.26
C THR A 46 -14.96 1.77 6.32
N GLU A 47 -14.96 2.98 6.88
CA GLU A 47 -13.76 3.80 7.04
C GLU A 47 -12.78 3.26 8.09
N TRP A 48 -13.23 2.44 9.03
CA TRP A 48 -12.32 1.73 9.93
C TRP A 48 -11.35 0.81 9.18
N ALA A 49 -11.72 0.29 8.02
CA ALA A 49 -10.81 -0.51 7.19
C ALA A 49 -9.59 0.31 6.76
N PHE A 50 -9.78 1.56 6.36
CA PHE A 50 -8.70 2.48 6.03
C PHE A 50 -7.84 2.82 7.26
N SER A 51 -8.47 3.08 8.41
CA SER A 51 -7.77 3.36 9.66
C SER A 51 -6.85 2.20 10.07
N PHE A 52 -7.34 0.96 9.97
CA PHE A 52 -6.53 -0.24 10.19
C PHE A 52 -5.40 -0.36 9.17
N ALA A 53 -5.65 -0.07 7.89
CA ALA A 53 -4.61 -0.13 6.86
C ALA A 53 -3.45 0.83 7.17
N ILE A 54 -3.74 2.06 7.56
CA ILE A 54 -2.72 3.04 7.95
C ILE A 54 -2.02 2.65 9.26
N PHE A 55 -2.77 2.14 10.24
CA PHE A 55 -2.17 1.64 11.49
C PHE A 55 -1.18 0.50 11.23
N PHE A 56 -1.58 -0.53 10.47
CA PHE A 56 -0.70 -1.66 10.15
C PHE A 56 0.42 -1.29 9.18
N LEU A 57 0.22 -0.29 8.32
CA LEU A 57 1.30 0.31 7.53
C LEU A 57 2.40 0.85 8.46
N GLY A 58 2.03 1.67 9.44
CA GLY A 58 2.99 2.22 10.39
C GLY A 58 3.69 1.15 11.23
N MET A 59 2.92 0.19 11.75
CA MET A 59 3.43 -0.92 12.55
C MET A 59 4.40 -1.80 11.74
N SER A 60 4.01 -2.19 10.52
CA SER A 60 4.88 -3.03 9.68
C SER A 60 6.14 -2.28 9.25
N ALA A 61 6.06 -1.00 8.94
CA ALA A 61 7.23 -0.18 8.63
C ALA A 61 8.21 -0.12 9.83
N ALA A 62 7.68 0.03 11.06
CA ALA A 62 8.49 0.11 12.26
C ALA A 62 9.17 -1.24 12.60
N PHE A 63 8.43 -2.34 12.56
CA PHE A 63 8.96 -3.65 12.99
C PHE A 63 9.69 -4.41 11.88
N LEU A 64 9.24 -4.28 10.63
CA LEU A 64 9.82 -5.01 9.50
C LEU A 64 10.92 -4.22 8.77
N GLY A 65 11.18 -2.98 9.16
CA GLY A 65 12.23 -2.14 8.57
C GLY A 65 13.58 -2.82 8.49
N ASN A 66 13.98 -3.53 9.55
CA ASN A 66 15.24 -4.30 9.59
C ASN A 66 15.27 -5.45 8.57
N ILE A 67 14.13 -6.04 8.24
CA ILE A 67 14.02 -7.10 7.22
C ILE A 67 14.17 -6.48 5.82
N VAL A 68 13.54 -5.34 5.60
CA VAL A 68 13.66 -4.58 4.34
C VAL A 68 15.11 -4.16 4.08
N GLU A 69 15.85 -3.78 5.14
CA GLU A 69 17.26 -3.40 5.02
C GLU A 69 18.16 -4.57 4.61
N LYS A 70 17.85 -5.77 5.06
CA LYS A 70 18.65 -6.97 4.76
C LYS A 70 18.47 -7.47 3.33
N ASP A 71 17.24 -7.44 2.80
CA ASP A 71 16.94 -7.94 1.47
C ASP A 71 15.74 -7.20 0.87
N ILE A 72 16.03 -6.14 0.11
CA ILE A 72 15.03 -5.30 -0.54
C ILE A 72 14.17 -6.10 -1.54
N HIS A 73 14.76 -7.06 -2.26
CA HIS A 73 14.03 -7.84 -3.26
C HIS A 73 12.99 -8.75 -2.63
N LYS A 74 13.35 -9.49 -1.59
CA LYS A 74 12.40 -10.35 -0.84
C LYS A 74 11.31 -9.51 -0.19
N SER A 75 11.66 -8.38 0.39
CA SER A 75 10.69 -7.48 1.02
C SER A 75 9.70 -6.92 0.02
N SER A 76 10.15 -6.52 -1.17
CA SER A 76 9.28 -6.05 -2.24
C SER A 76 8.35 -7.16 -2.76
N LEU A 77 8.83 -8.40 -2.85
CA LEU A 77 8.02 -9.54 -3.25
C LEU A 77 6.92 -9.83 -2.21
N ILE A 78 7.29 -9.87 -0.93
CA ILE A 78 6.33 -10.08 0.17
C ILE A 78 5.28 -8.95 0.17
N ALA A 79 5.72 -7.70 0.04
CA ALA A 79 4.83 -6.55 -0.04
C ALA A 79 3.83 -6.66 -1.20
N SER A 80 4.30 -7.06 -2.38
CA SER A 80 3.46 -7.23 -3.56
C SER A 80 2.43 -8.35 -3.39
N ILE A 81 2.83 -9.48 -2.80
CA ILE A 81 1.93 -10.60 -2.52
C ILE A 81 0.88 -10.18 -1.48
N CYS A 82 1.29 -9.58 -0.37
CA CYS A 82 0.36 -9.10 0.66
C CYS A 82 -0.63 -8.07 0.10
N PHE A 83 -0.13 -7.12 -0.71
CA PHE A 83 -0.99 -6.12 -1.35
C PHE A 83 -2.01 -6.77 -2.29
N ALA A 84 -1.57 -7.66 -3.18
CA ALA A 84 -2.45 -8.34 -4.14
C ALA A 84 -3.49 -9.23 -3.44
N CYS A 85 -3.06 -10.03 -2.46
CA CYS A 85 -3.96 -10.89 -1.68
C CYS A 85 -4.96 -10.06 -0.85
N GLY A 86 -4.50 -8.96 -0.25
CA GLY A 86 -5.34 -8.04 0.50
C GLY A 86 -6.41 -7.39 -0.38
N MET A 87 -6.05 -6.91 -1.56
CA MET A 87 -6.99 -6.32 -2.53
C MET A 87 -7.98 -7.36 -3.06
N ALA A 88 -7.50 -8.53 -3.48
CA ALA A 88 -8.36 -9.61 -3.97
C ALA A 88 -9.35 -10.08 -2.90
N GLY A 89 -8.87 -10.29 -1.67
CA GLY A 89 -9.71 -10.66 -0.53
C GLY A 89 -10.75 -9.58 -0.20
N THR A 90 -10.36 -8.31 -0.26
CA THR A 90 -11.28 -7.18 -0.06
C THR A 90 -12.39 -7.19 -1.10
N GLY A 91 -12.05 -7.35 -2.38
CA GLY A 91 -13.04 -7.45 -3.46
C GLY A 91 -14.00 -8.63 -3.25
N PHE A 92 -13.47 -9.78 -2.82
CA PHE A 92 -14.30 -10.94 -2.49
C PHE A 92 -15.28 -10.65 -1.35
N PHE A 93 -14.84 -10.04 -0.25
CA PHE A 93 -15.71 -9.73 0.88
C PHE A 93 -16.70 -8.60 0.61
N ILE A 94 -16.37 -7.65 -0.26
CA ILE A 94 -17.32 -6.64 -0.75
C ILE A 94 -18.42 -7.35 -1.56
N TYR A 95 -18.06 -8.21 -2.51
CA TYR A 95 -19.03 -8.99 -3.29
C TYR A 95 -19.92 -9.87 -2.41
N TYR A 96 -19.31 -10.58 -1.46
CA TYR A 96 -20.05 -11.40 -0.48
C TYR A 96 -21.02 -10.54 0.36
N GLY A 97 -20.59 -9.36 0.81
CA GLY A 97 -21.42 -8.43 1.57
C GLY A 97 -22.60 -7.88 0.78
N GLY A 98 -22.44 -7.66 -0.53
CA GLY A 98 -23.53 -7.24 -1.41
C GLY A 98 -24.60 -8.32 -1.59
N THR A 99 -24.20 -9.60 -1.57
CA THR A 99 -25.15 -10.73 -1.62
C THR A 99 -25.77 -11.05 -0.27
N HIS A 100 -25.11 -10.71 0.85
CA HIS A 100 -25.54 -10.95 2.23
C HIS A 100 -25.45 -9.64 3.03
N GLN A 101 -26.35 -8.70 2.72
CA GLN A 101 -26.35 -7.39 3.39
C GLN A 101 -26.39 -7.51 4.91
N HIS A 102 -25.72 -6.57 5.58
CA HIS A 102 -25.55 -6.54 7.03
C HIS A 102 -24.78 -7.76 7.60
N SER A 103 -24.07 -8.51 6.79
CA SER A 103 -23.25 -9.63 7.26
C SER A 103 -22.00 -9.13 8.02
N PRO A 104 -21.85 -9.39 9.32
CA PRO A 104 -20.64 -9.01 10.05
C PRO A 104 -19.37 -9.67 9.48
N LEU A 105 -19.52 -10.86 8.85
CA LEU A 105 -18.42 -11.58 8.24
C LEU A 105 -17.82 -10.79 7.06
N ALA A 106 -18.65 -10.11 6.27
CA ALA A 106 -18.18 -9.26 5.18
C ALA A 106 -17.33 -8.10 5.70
N LEU A 107 -17.81 -7.40 6.73
CA LEU A 107 -17.12 -6.27 7.33
C LEU A 107 -15.79 -6.69 7.99
N ILE A 108 -15.80 -7.78 8.77
CA ILE A 108 -14.59 -8.33 9.40
C ILE A 108 -13.61 -8.79 8.34
N GLY A 109 -14.07 -9.42 7.26
CA GLY A 109 -13.24 -9.85 6.14
C GLY A 109 -12.55 -8.66 5.45
N ILE A 110 -13.26 -7.54 5.26
CA ILE A 110 -12.69 -6.30 4.74
C ILE A 110 -11.63 -5.76 5.71
N TYR A 111 -11.86 -5.75 7.02
CA TYR A 111 -10.88 -5.30 8.01
C TYR A 111 -9.60 -6.15 8.00
N ILE A 112 -9.74 -7.46 7.85
CA ILE A 112 -8.59 -8.37 7.78
C ILE A 112 -7.86 -8.21 6.43
N CYS A 113 -8.56 -8.22 5.32
CA CYS A 113 -7.93 -8.20 4.01
C CYS A 113 -7.36 -6.83 3.66
N TYR A 114 -8.18 -5.78 3.75
CA TYR A 114 -7.75 -4.41 3.45
C TYR A 114 -6.93 -3.82 4.59
N GLY A 115 -7.43 -3.92 5.82
CA GLY A 115 -6.78 -3.30 6.98
C GLY A 115 -5.47 -3.99 7.34
N PHE A 116 -5.50 -5.29 7.62
CA PHE A 116 -4.31 -5.99 8.12
C PHE A 116 -3.40 -6.48 6.99
N ILE A 117 -3.85 -7.35 6.10
CA ILE A 117 -2.98 -7.98 5.10
C ILE A 117 -2.40 -6.95 4.13
N MET A 118 -3.25 -6.10 3.55
CA MET A 118 -2.80 -5.05 2.66
C MET A 118 -1.99 -4.00 3.40
N GLY A 119 -2.39 -3.61 4.63
CA GLY A 119 -1.65 -2.66 5.47
C GLY A 119 -0.21 -3.08 5.75
N VAL A 120 0.02 -4.36 6.06
CA VAL A 120 1.37 -4.93 6.21
C VAL A 120 2.15 -4.85 4.88
N GLY A 121 1.50 -5.18 3.77
CA GLY A 121 2.07 -5.04 2.43
C GLY A 121 2.45 -3.60 2.10
N LEU A 122 1.60 -2.65 2.46
CA LEU A 122 1.85 -1.21 2.27
C LEU A 122 3.09 -0.73 3.03
N GLY A 123 3.25 -1.10 4.30
CA GLY A 123 4.38 -0.64 5.10
C GLY A 123 5.72 -1.21 4.64
N THR A 124 5.77 -2.50 4.32
CA THR A 124 6.97 -3.11 3.74
C THR A 124 7.26 -2.59 2.34
N GLY A 125 6.22 -2.40 1.53
CA GLY A 125 6.31 -1.85 0.18
C GLY A 125 6.71 -0.38 0.14
N TYR A 126 6.32 0.42 1.12
CA TYR A 126 6.71 1.81 1.24
C TYR A 126 8.21 1.99 1.50
N LEU A 127 8.77 1.17 2.38
CA LEU A 127 10.19 1.29 2.75
C LEU A 127 11.14 0.89 1.62
N SER A 128 10.77 -0.09 0.81
CA SER A 128 11.65 -0.64 -0.24
C SER A 128 12.12 0.43 -1.26
N PRO A 129 11.22 1.21 -1.90
CA PRO A 129 11.65 2.25 -2.83
C PRO A 129 12.34 3.43 -2.15
N VAL A 130 11.95 3.79 -0.91
CA VAL A 130 12.62 4.85 -0.16
C VAL A 130 14.08 4.48 0.08
N LYS A 131 14.34 3.27 0.54
CA LYS A 131 15.72 2.76 0.75
C LYS A 131 16.47 2.66 -0.57
N THR A 132 15.87 2.13 -1.62
CA THR A 132 16.50 2.06 -2.94
C THR A 132 16.92 3.44 -3.43
N LEU A 133 16.04 4.43 -3.35
CA LEU A 133 16.36 5.80 -3.77
C LEU A 133 17.47 6.43 -2.92
N MET A 134 17.48 6.21 -1.61
CA MET A 134 18.54 6.69 -0.74
C MET A 134 19.91 6.08 -1.07
N LEU A 135 19.97 4.80 -1.45
CA LEU A 135 21.20 4.11 -1.84
C LEU A 135 21.73 4.57 -3.22
N TRP A 136 20.84 4.86 -4.16
CA TRP A 136 21.22 5.29 -5.49
C TRP A 136 21.54 6.78 -5.60
N PHE A 137 20.97 7.61 -4.73
CA PHE A 137 21.13 9.07 -4.70
C PHE A 137 21.74 9.55 -3.38
N GLU A 138 22.88 8.98 -2.99
CA GLU A 138 23.58 9.31 -1.74
C GLU A 138 23.90 10.81 -1.61
N ASP A 139 24.23 11.47 -2.73
CA ASP A 139 24.56 12.89 -2.78
C ASP A 139 23.34 13.81 -2.53
N ARG A 140 22.10 13.30 -2.67
CA ARG A 140 20.86 14.09 -2.63
C ARG A 140 19.72 13.33 -1.94
N LYS A 141 19.97 12.80 -0.76
CA LYS A 141 19.01 11.97 0.01
C LYS A 141 17.65 12.65 0.22
N GLY A 142 17.64 13.94 0.51
CA GLY A 142 16.40 14.70 0.69
C GLY A 142 15.53 14.76 -0.58
N LEU A 143 16.15 14.94 -1.74
CA LEU A 143 15.45 14.93 -3.03
C LEU A 143 14.93 13.53 -3.36
N ALA A 144 15.68 12.49 -3.05
CA ALA A 144 15.28 11.10 -3.23
C ALA A 144 14.04 10.76 -2.39
N THR A 145 14.09 11.08 -1.09
CA THR A 145 12.96 10.88 -0.17
C THR A 145 11.74 11.70 -0.58
N GLY A 146 11.94 12.99 -0.93
CA GLY A 146 10.85 13.86 -1.37
C GLY A 146 10.11 13.31 -2.60
N ARG A 147 10.83 12.76 -3.58
CA ARG A 147 10.21 12.11 -4.75
C ARG A 147 9.40 10.86 -4.39
N ALA A 148 9.91 10.05 -3.48
CA ALA A 148 9.19 8.88 -2.99
C ALA A 148 7.84 9.29 -2.38
N VAL A 149 7.85 10.29 -1.50
CA VAL A 149 6.65 10.80 -0.83
C VAL A 149 5.68 11.43 -1.83
N VAL A 150 6.18 12.23 -2.79
CA VAL A 150 5.34 12.82 -3.84
C VAL A 150 4.67 11.75 -4.68
N GLY A 151 5.38 10.67 -5.09
CA GLY A 151 4.79 9.57 -5.82
C GLY A 151 3.63 8.91 -5.08
N PHE A 152 3.80 8.71 -3.77
CA PHE A 152 2.77 8.12 -2.91
C PHE A 152 1.53 9.03 -2.77
N GLY A 153 1.75 10.33 -2.55
CA GLY A 153 0.65 11.31 -2.43
C GLY A 153 -0.05 11.61 -3.75
N ALA A 154 0.68 11.61 -4.88
CA ALA A 154 0.13 11.89 -6.21
C ALA A 154 -0.78 10.77 -6.74
N ALA A 155 -0.71 9.57 -6.17
CA ALA A 155 -1.54 8.43 -6.59
C ALA A 155 -3.04 8.75 -6.53
N LYS A 156 -3.48 9.47 -5.50
CA LYS A 156 -4.89 9.90 -5.38
C LYS A 156 -5.34 10.86 -6.49
N ALA A 157 -4.41 11.62 -7.08
CA ALA A 157 -4.73 12.56 -8.15
C ALA A 157 -4.76 11.89 -9.54
N ILE A 158 -4.18 10.70 -9.66
CA ILE A 158 -4.08 9.93 -10.90
C ILE A 158 -5.21 8.89 -10.99
N ALA A 159 -5.64 8.34 -9.84
CA ALA A 159 -6.73 7.36 -9.75
C ALA A 159 -8.10 8.02 -9.71
#